data_d581df886cb5f3f7c0f63f23bb61cecb
#
_entry.id   d581df886cb5f3f7c0f63f23bb61cecb
#
_cell.length_a   1.000
_cell.length_b   1.000
_cell.length_c   1.000
_cell.angle_alpha   90.00
_cell.angle_beta   90.00
_cell.angle_gamma   90.00
#
_symmetry.space_group_name_H-M   'P 1'
#
loop_
_entity.id
_entity.type
_entity.pdbx_description
1 polymer ?
#
loop_
_entity_poly.entity_id
_entity_poly.type
_entity_poly.pdbx_seq_one_letter_code
_entity_poly.pdbx_strand_id
1 'polypeptide(L)'
;MTNALEVRGLRKSYGEKAVLKGIDLSVGRGDIFALLGVNVAGKTTTLECIEGLRKYDGGTISVNGRIGIQLQSAALPAHIKGAEAVELFARWNRKTADHSMLAALDTGSIADKRYQEMSTGQKRRLHLALALICDPDIVFLDEPTAGLDVEGRISLHRYIRELKARGKTIVLATHDMAEVESLCDSIAILRDGTIAFAGTVIELTEKIGKHYNIQIRTDQGTETYGTGDIVASLTAILKSYQEKNAVIQDIRVDRGSLEQHFLKIAKGE
;
A
#
# COMPACT_ATOMS: atom_id res chain seq x y z
N MET A 1 11.59 -20.50 -4.31
CA MET A 1 10.94 -19.90 -3.12
C MET A 1 9.47 -20.28 -3.15
N THR A 2 8.86 -20.65 -2.05
CA THR A 2 7.44 -21.02 -2.00
C THR A 2 6.59 -19.76 -1.86
N ASN A 3 5.61 -19.57 -2.74
CA ASN A 3 4.69 -18.44 -2.66
C ASN A 3 3.74 -18.59 -1.47
N ALA A 4 3.50 -17.50 -0.75
CA ALA A 4 2.45 -17.41 0.26
C ALA A 4 1.07 -17.25 -0.41
N LEU A 5 1.02 -16.52 -1.53
CA LEU A 5 -0.17 -16.28 -2.32
C LEU A 5 0.13 -16.47 -3.80
N GLU A 6 -0.76 -17.16 -4.50
CA GLU A 6 -0.73 -17.27 -5.96
C GLU A 6 -2.14 -17.12 -6.51
N VAL A 7 -2.30 -16.22 -7.48
CA VAL A 7 -3.57 -15.93 -8.18
C VAL A 7 -3.32 -16.05 -9.67
N ARG A 8 -4.16 -16.81 -10.36
CA ARG A 8 -4.07 -17.00 -11.81
C ARG A 8 -5.41 -16.78 -12.49
N GLY A 9 -5.42 -15.88 -13.45
CA GLY A 9 -6.56 -15.60 -14.32
C GLY A 9 -7.81 -15.15 -13.57
N LEU A 10 -7.69 -14.49 -12.42
CA LEU A 10 -8.82 -14.09 -11.58
C LEU A 10 -9.75 -13.14 -12.31
N ARG A 11 -11.03 -13.50 -12.38
CA ARG A 11 -12.10 -12.75 -13.07
C ARG A 11 -13.25 -12.48 -12.13
N LYS A 12 -13.81 -11.25 -12.22
CA LYS A 12 -15.01 -10.86 -11.50
C LYS A 12 -15.80 -9.82 -12.25
N SER A 13 -17.10 -10.06 -12.36
CA SER A 13 -18.07 -9.12 -12.96
C SER A 13 -19.20 -8.81 -12.01
N TYR A 14 -19.82 -7.66 -12.18
CA TYR A 14 -21.05 -7.23 -11.51
C TYR A 14 -22.07 -6.85 -12.61
N GLY A 15 -23.02 -7.72 -12.86
CA GLY A 15 -23.86 -7.61 -14.04
C GLY A 15 -23.02 -7.64 -15.30
N GLU A 16 -23.19 -6.67 -16.17
CA GLU A 16 -22.43 -6.55 -17.42
C GLU A 16 -21.03 -5.92 -17.24
N LYS A 17 -20.72 -5.35 -16.07
CA LYS A 17 -19.44 -4.69 -15.81
C LYS A 17 -18.39 -5.68 -15.35
N ALA A 18 -17.42 -6.01 -16.22
CA ALA A 18 -16.21 -6.74 -15.85
C ALA A 18 -15.28 -5.85 -15.03
N VAL A 19 -15.06 -6.19 -13.75
CA VAL A 19 -14.18 -5.46 -12.83
C VAL A 19 -12.79 -6.08 -12.77
N LEU A 20 -12.68 -7.41 -12.74
CA LEU A 20 -11.40 -8.13 -12.85
C LEU A 20 -11.40 -8.93 -14.14
N LYS A 21 -10.36 -8.75 -14.97
CA LYS A 21 -10.31 -9.24 -16.35
C LYS A 21 -9.22 -10.28 -16.59
N GLY A 22 -8.85 -11.04 -15.54
CA GLY A 22 -7.79 -12.03 -15.59
C GLY A 22 -6.54 -11.51 -14.87
N ILE A 23 -6.61 -11.43 -13.54
CA ILE A 23 -5.51 -11.00 -12.68
C ILE A 23 -4.58 -12.19 -12.42
N ASP A 24 -3.29 -11.99 -12.70
CA ASP A 24 -2.21 -12.89 -12.31
C ASP A 24 -1.28 -12.16 -11.33
N LEU A 25 -1.10 -12.71 -10.14
CA LEU A 25 -0.16 -12.19 -9.15
C LEU A 25 0.39 -13.28 -8.24
N SER A 26 1.59 -13.07 -7.72
CA SER A 26 2.21 -13.96 -6.75
C SER A 26 2.92 -13.14 -5.67
N VAL A 27 2.85 -13.63 -4.42
CA VAL A 27 3.52 -13.00 -3.27
C VAL A 27 4.40 -14.03 -2.59
N GLY A 28 5.67 -13.70 -2.42
CA GLY A 28 6.65 -14.52 -1.71
C GLY A 28 6.35 -14.61 -0.21
N ARG A 29 6.78 -15.71 0.43
CA ARG A 29 6.70 -15.79 1.90
C ARG A 29 7.63 -14.78 2.56
N GLY A 30 7.10 -14.05 3.54
CA GLY A 30 7.84 -13.03 4.28
C GLY A 30 7.99 -11.70 3.55
N ASP A 31 7.37 -11.54 2.37
CA ASP A 31 7.37 -10.28 1.65
C ASP A 31 6.30 -9.31 2.16
N ILE A 32 6.58 -8.03 2.03
CA ILE A 32 5.57 -6.97 2.05
C ILE A 32 5.25 -6.63 0.60
N PHE A 33 4.05 -6.98 0.17
CA PHE A 33 3.56 -6.77 -1.18
C PHE A 33 2.48 -5.68 -1.20
N ALA A 34 2.55 -4.75 -2.16
CA ALA A 34 1.49 -3.77 -2.36
C ALA A 34 0.71 -3.99 -3.66
N LEU A 35 -0.61 -4.01 -3.56
CA LEU A 35 -1.52 -3.89 -4.68
C LEU A 35 -1.92 -2.43 -4.85
N LEU A 36 -1.42 -1.81 -5.89
CA LEU A 36 -1.60 -0.40 -6.22
C LEU A 36 -2.65 -0.21 -7.31
N GLY A 37 -3.26 0.95 -7.36
CA GLY A 37 -4.18 1.31 -8.43
C GLY A 37 -5.00 2.54 -8.05
N VAL A 38 -5.51 3.25 -9.04
CA VAL A 38 -6.45 4.36 -8.82
C VAL A 38 -7.75 3.86 -8.18
N ASN A 39 -8.54 4.76 -7.65
CA ASN A 39 -9.86 4.41 -7.15
C ASN A 39 -10.68 3.74 -8.27
N VAL A 40 -11.45 2.71 -7.91
CA VAL A 40 -12.27 1.90 -8.85
C VAL A 40 -11.47 0.94 -9.75
N ALA A 41 -10.13 0.87 -9.63
CA ALA A 41 -9.33 -0.07 -10.43
C ALA A 41 -9.62 -1.56 -10.13
N GLY A 42 -10.26 -1.86 -8.98
CA GLY A 42 -10.59 -3.23 -8.56
C GLY A 42 -9.76 -3.78 -7.39
N LYS A 43 -8.95 -2.95 -6.70
CA LYS A 43 -8.10 -3.37 -5.56
C LYS A 43 -8.90 -4.12 -4.48
N THR A 44 -9.89 -3.46 -3.89
CA THR A 44 -10.74 -4.06 -2.85
C THR A 44 -11.43 -5.32 -3.34
N THR A 45 -11.96 -5.33 -4.59
CA THR A 45 -12.56 -6.54 -5.17
C THR A 45 -11.54 -7.68 -5.30
N THR A 46 -10.30 -7.38 -5.67
CA THR A 46 -9.22 -8.38 -5.77
C THR A 46 -8.91 -8.95 -4.39
N LEU A 47 -8.72 -8.09 -3.36
CA LEU A 47 -8.47 -8.54 -1.99
C LEU A 47 -9.63 -9.36 -1.45
N GLU A 48 -10.87 -8.89 -1.53
CA GLU A 48 -12.06 -9.62 -1.06
C GLU A 48 -12.22 -11.00 -1.72
N CYS A 49 -11.84 -11.16 -3.01
CA CYS A 49 -11.82 -12.46 -3.66
C CYS A 49 -10.72 -13.36 -3.08
N ILE A 50 -9.51 -12.83 -2.84
CA ILE A 50 -8.38 -13.57 -2.27
C ILE A 50 -8.68 -14.00 -0.82
N GLU A 51 -9.28 -13.10 -0.05
CA GLU A 51 -9.68 -13.30 1.34
C GLU A 51 -10.86 -14.29 1.50
N GLY A 52 -11.50 -14.68 0.39
CA GLY A 52 -12.68 -15.55 0.40
C GLY A 52 -13.98 -14.85 0.83
N LEU A 53 -13.96 -13.53 0.97
CA LEU A 53 -15.13 -12.73 1.33
C LEU A 53 -16.08 -12.53 0.13
N ARG A 54 -15.56 -12.71 -1.07
CA ARG A 54 -16.30 -12.54 -2.32
C ARG A 54 -16.07 -13.67 -3.30
N LYS A 55 -17.16 -14.19 -3.87
CA LYS A 55 -17.09 -15.18 -4.95
C LYS A 55 -16.56 -14.51 -6.22
N TYR A 56 -15.65 -15.19 -6.91
CA TYR A 56 -15.14 -14.81 -8.22
C TYR A 56 -15.72 -15.69 -9.34
N ASP A 57 -15.61 -15.23 -10.58
CA ASP A 57 -16.29 -15.85 -11.72
C ASP A 57 -15.36 -16.78 -12.52
N GLY A 58 -14.04 -16.68 -12.31
CA GLY A 58 -13.05 -17.53 -12.97
C GLY A 58 -11.64 -17.31 -12.45
N GLY A 59 -10.75 -18.25 -12.79
CA GLY A 59 -9.38 -18.27 -12.31
C GLY A 59 -9.18 -19.17 -11.09
N THR A 60 -8.00 -19.11 -10.49
CA THR A 60 -7.62 -19.86 -9.30
C THR A 60 -6.91 -18.99 -8.29
N ILE A 61 -7.16 -19.23 -7.01
CA ILE A 61 -6.50 -18.58 -5.88
C ILE A 61 -5.95 -19.65 -4.96
N SER A 62 -4.66 -19.59 -4.67
CA SER A 62 -3.99 -20.46 -3.70
C SER A 62 -3.37 -19.63 -2.60
N VAL A 63 -3.82 -19.82 -1.37
CA VAL A 63 -3.31 -19.16 -0.17
C VAL A 63 -2.66 -20.21 0.73
N ASN A 64 -1.37 -20.07 0.98
CA ASN A 64 -0.56 -21.03 1.71
C ASN A 64 -0.30 -20.55 3.14
N GLY A 65 -1.29 -20.64 4.01
CA GLY A 65 -1.20 -20.24 5.42
C GLY A 65 -2.52 -19.71 5.95
N ARG A 66 -2.52 -19.36 7.23
CA ARG A 66 -3.66 -18.69 7.89
C ARG A 66 -3.66 -17.22 7.54
N ILE A 67 -4.83 -16.67 7.27
CA ILE A 67 -5.00 -15.25 6.94
C ILE A 67 -5.53 -14.45 8.12
N GLY A 68 -5.03 -13.24 8.28
CA GLY A 68 -5.60 -12.18 9.10
C GLY A 68 -6.02 -11.03 8.20
N ILE A 69 -7.20 -10.46 8.43
CA ILE A 69 -7.77 -9.45 7.54
C ILE A 69 -8.10 -8.21 8.34
N GLN A 70 -7.58 -7.06 7.92
CA GLN A 70 -8.04 -5.74 8.36
C GLN A 70 -8.79 -5.07 7.22
N LEU A 71 -10.10 -5.03 7.32
CA LEU A 71 -10.97 -4.41 6.32
C LEU A 71 -10.93 -2.87 6.41
N GLN A 72 -11.10 -2.21 5.27
CA GLN A 72 -11.19 -0.75 5.18
C GLN A 72 -12.34 -0.19 6.02
N SER A 73 -13.50 -0.82 6.00
CA SER A 73 -14.75 -0.37 6.62
C SER A 73 -15.32 -1.39 7.61
N ALA A 74 -14.46 -1.96 8.46
CA ALA A 74 -14.95 -2.81 9.55
C ALA A 74 -15.56 -1.96 10.66
N ALA A 75 -16.68 -2.42 11.21
CA ALA A 75 -17.33 -1.80 12.36
C ALA A 75 -17.61 -2.84 13.45
N LEU A 76 -17.31 -2.48 14.69
CA LEU A 76 -17.68 -3.24 15.88
C LEU A 76 -18.95 -2.61 16.51
N PRO A 77 -19.66 -3.33 17.36
CA PRO A 77 -20.76 -2.75 18.13
C PRO A 77 -20.31 -1.49 18.88
N ALA A 78 -21.13 -0.42 18.80
CA ALA A 78 -20.78 0.92 19.29
C ALA A 78 -20.31 0.94 20.76
N HIS A 79 -20.90 0.11 21.61
CA HIS A 79 -20.64 0.07 23.05
C HIS A 79 -19.60 -0.94 23.50
N ILE A 80 -19.06 -1.80 22.60
CA ILE A 80 -18.04 -2.76 22.96
C ILE A 80 -16.75 -2.04 23.36
N LYS A 81 -16.12 -2.47 24.46
CA LYS A 81 -14.84 -1.96 24.88
C LYS A 81 -13.70 -2.63 24.09
N GLY A 82 -12.55 -1.96 23.98
CA GLY A 82 -11.38 -2.52 23.29
C GLY A 82 -10.96 -3.88 23.84
N ALA A 83 -10.89 -4.02 25.17
CA ALA A 83 -10.56 -5.28 25.83
C ALA A 83 -11.59 -6.38 25.55
N GLU A 84 -12.88 -6.05 25.58
CA GLU A 84 -13.96 -6.99 25.30
C GLU A 84 -13.92 -7.50 23.84
N ALA A 85 -13.59 -6.61 22.89
CA ALA A 85 -13.41 -6.98 21.50
C ALA A 85 -12.24 -7.95 21.33
N VAL A 86 -11.09 -7.67 21.94
CA VAL A 86 -9.92 -8.55 21.91
C VAL A 86 -10.26 -9.92 22.51
N GLU A 87 -10.90 -9.95 23.68
CA GLU A 87 -11.29 -11.20 24.33
C GLU A 87 -12.29 -12.01 23.50
N LEU A 88 -13.31 -11.36 22.92
CA LEU A 88 -14.31 -11.97 22.06
C LEU A 88 -13.65 -12.67 20.86
N PHE A 89 -12.76 -11.95 20.15
CA PHE A 89 -12.06 -12.50 18.99
C PHE A 89 -11.08 -13.61 19.36
N ALA A 90 -10.37 -13.47 20.49
CA ALA A 90 -9.49 -14.51 21.01
C ALA A 90 -10.27 -15.81 21.32
N ARG A 91 -11.37 -15.69 22.04
CA ARG A 91 -12.25 -16.85 22.35
C ARG A 91 -12.85 -17.48 21.09
N TRP A 92 -13.33 -16.66 20.14
CA TRP A 92 -13.89 -17.14 18.86
C TRP A 92 -12.85 -17.98 18.09
N ASN A 93 -11.62 -17.51 18.08
CA ASN A 93 -10.52 -18.20 17.40
C ASN A 93 -9.84 -19.30 18.25
N ARG A 94 -10.33 -19.55 19.47
CA ARG A 94 -9.74 -20.52 20.44
C ARG A 94 -8.25 -20.25 20.67
N LYS A 95 -7.88 -18.97 20.77
CA LYS A 95 -6.52 -18.50 21.00
C LYS A 95 -6.47 -17.63 22.26
N THR A 96 -5.28 -17.51 22.82
CA THR A 96 -4.99 -16.48 23.82
C THR A 96 -4.39 -15.30 23.08
N ALA A 97 -4.83 -14.10 23.41
CA ALA A 97 -4.27 -12.90 22.80
C ALA A 97 -2.79 -12.75 23.22
N ASP A 98 -1.92 -12.48 22.27
CA ASP A 98 -0.51 -12.22 22.53
C ASP A 98 -0.36 -10.83 23.15
N HIS A 99 0.00 -10.78 24.44
CA HIS A 99 0.21 -9.54 25.18
C HIS A 99 1.32 -8.67 24.58
N SER A 100 2.35 -9.27 23.98
CA SER A 100 3.43 -8.52 23.32
C SER A 100 2.92 -7.79 22.08
N MET A 101 2.08 -8.44 21.30
CA MET A 101 1.42 -7.86 20.13
C MET A 101 0.46 -6.72 20.54
N LEU A 102 -0.36 -6.96 21.57
CA LEU A 102 -1.29 -5.95 22.10
C LEU A 102 -0.55 -4.71 22.63
N ALA A 103 0.56 -4.90 23.33
CA ALA A 103 1.41 -3.82 23.82
C ALA A 103 2.08 -3.04 22.66
N ALA A 104 2.59 -3.73 21.64
CA ALA A 104 3.19 -3.10 20.47
C ALA A 104 2.19 -2.23 19.68
N LEU A 105 0.90 -2.59 19.70
CA LEU A 105 -0.18 -1.82 19.10
C LEU A 105 -0.80 -0.78 20.04
N ASP A 106 -0.26 -0.62 21.25
CA ASP A 106 -0.77 0.29 22.27
C ASP A 106 -2.29 0.11 22.51
N THR A 107 -2.75 -1.15 22.51
CA THR A 107 -4.18 -1.44 22.74
C THR A 107 -4.57 -1.22 24.21
N GLY A 108 -3.60 -1.20 25.14
CA GLY A 108 -3.84 -0.89 26.54
C GLY A 108 -4.46 0.47 26.76
N SER A 109 -4.06 1.47 25.99
CA SER A 109 -4.60 2.85 26.06
C SER A 109 -6.09 2.95 25.66
N ILE A 110 -6.62 1.93 24.97
CA ILE A 110 -8.01 1.87 24.48
C ILE A 110 -8.80 0.71 25.10
N ALA A 111 -8.21 -0.06 26.03
CA ALA A 111 -8.82 -1.25 26.61
C ALA A 111 -10.21 -0.98 27.21
N ASP A 112 -10.36 0.10 27.96
CA ASP A 112 -11.61 0.50 28.60
C ASP A 112 -12.48 1.47 27.79
N LYS A 113 -11.98 1.97 26.63
CA LYS A 113 -12.77 2.86 25.77
C LYS A 113 -13.77 2.06 24.97
N ARG A 114 -14.98 2.61 24.84
CA ARG A 114 -16.01 2.10 23.92
C ARG A 114 -15.63 2.41 22.49
N TYR A 115 -15.97 1.52 21.58
CA TYR A 115 -15.62 1.65 20.16
C TYR A 115 -16.07 2.97 19.53
N GLN A 116 -17.28 3.46 19.88
CA GLN A 116 -17.78 4.76 19.40
C GLN A 116 -16.96 5.97 19.89
N GLU A 117 -16.27 5.84 21.03
CA GLU A 117 -15.45 6.91 21.65
C GLU A 117 -14.02 6.93 21.14
N MET A 118 -13.64 5.92 20.35
CA MET A 118 -12.29 5.80 19.80
C MET A 118 -12.11 6.72 18.60
N SER A 119 -10.92 7.35 18.51
CA SER A 119 -10.50 8.04 17.30
C SER A 119 -10.32 7.06 16.13
N THR A 120 -10.24 7.57 14.90
CA THR A 120 -10.00 6.74 13.70
C THR A 120 -8.71 5.90 13.85
N GLY A 121 -7.63 6.49 14.36
CA GLY A 121 -6.36 5.79 14.61
C GLY A 121 -6.50 4.70 15.67
N GLN A 122 -7.23 4.95 16.75
CA GLN A 122 -7.51 3.97 17.79
C GLN A 122 -8.32 2.79 17.26
N LYS A 123 -9.36 3.05 16.44
CA LYS A 123 -10.13 2.00 15.77
C LYS A 123 -9.26 1.16 14.85
N ARG A 124 -8.38 1.80 14.06
CA ARG A 124 -7.45 1.11 13.16
C ARG A 124 -6.51 0.18 13.92
N ARG A 125 -5.91 0.67 15.02
CA ARG A 125 -5.04 -0.16 15.87
C ARG A 125 -5.78 -1.35 16.47
N LEU A 126 -7.02 -1.15 16.94
CA LEU A 126 -7.86 -2.24 17.43
C LEU A 126 -8.15 -3.27 16.33
N HIS A 127 -8.58 -2.84 15.14
CA HIS A 127 -8.86 -3.76 14.03
C HIS A 127 -7.63 -4.55 13.60
N LEU A 128 -6.45 -3.92 13.57
CA LEU A 128 -5.21 -4.63 13.30
C LEU A 128 -4.89 -5.67 14.38
N ALA A 129 -5.07 -5.32 15.66
CA ALA A 129 -4.91 -6.28 16.75
C ALA A 129 -5.84 -7.48 16.60
N LEU A 130 -7.12 -7.25 16.24
CA LEU A 130 -8.09 -8.32 16.01
C LEU A 130 -7.70 -9.21 14.82
N ALA A 131 -7.17 -8.63 13.73
CA ALA A 131 -6.69 -9.39 12.57
C ALA A 131 -5.51 -10.31 12.93
N LEU A 132 -4.71 -9.93 13.92
CA LEU A 132 -3.50 -10.65 14.34
C LEU A 132 -3.71 -11.67 15.46
N ILE A 133 -4.87 -11.70 16.11
CA ILE A 133 -5.15 -12.59 17.24
C ILE A 133 -4.91 -14.06 16.90
N CYS A 134 -5.17 -14.47 15.64
CA CYS A 134 -4.97 -15.86 15.20
C CYS A 134 -3.52 -16.22 14.92
N ASP A 135 -2.58 -15.29 15.12
CA ASP A 135 -1.19 -15.42 14.66
C ASP A 135 -1.13 -15.86 13.19
N PRO A 136 -1.67 -15.04 12.26
CA PRO A 136 -1.74 -15.40 10.85
C PRO A 136 -0.37 -15.49 10.21
N ASP A 137 -0.26 -16.26 9.12
CA ASP A 137 0.93 -16.35 8.29
C ASP A 137 0.95 -15.23 7.24
N ILE A 138 -0.25 -14.79 6.82
CA ILE A 138 -0.45 -13.72 5.83
C ILE A 138 -1.43 -12.70 6.40
N VAL A 139 -1.09 -11.42 6.33
CA VAL A 139 -1.92 -10.30 6.82
C VAL A 139 -2.34 -9.43 5.65
N PHE A 140 -3.64 -9.26 5.45
CA PHE A 140 -4.22 -8.35 4.47
C PHE A 140 -4.61 -7.03 5.14
N LEU A 141 -4.15 -5.92 4.58
CA LEU A 141 -4.38 -4.57 5.09
C LEU A 141 -4.91 -3.68 3.96
N ASP A 142 -6.18 -3.29 4.05
CA ASP A 142 -6.79 -2.39 3.06
C ASP A 142 -6.75 -0.95 3.57
N GLU A 143 -5.97 -0.09 2.90
CA GLU A 143 -5.74 1.33 3.22
C GLU A 143 -5.36 1.54 4.71
N PRO A 144 -4.31 0.86 5.23
CA PRO A 144 -4.07 0.78 6.68
C PRO A 144 -3.72 2.13 7.31
N THR A 145 -3.15 3.06 6.54
CA THR A 145 -2.73 4.40 7.02
C THR A 145 -3.78 5.49 6.81
N ALA A 146 -4.89 5.18 6.14
CA ALA A 146 -5.92 6.17 5.86
C ALA A 146 -6.51 6.77 7.15
N GLY A 147 -6.48 8.12 7.26
CA GLY A 147 -6.99 8.83 8.43
C GLY A 147 -6.11 8.78 9.69
N LEU A 148 -4.87 8.28 9.57
CA LEU A 148 -3.87 8.37 10.63
C LEU A 148 -3.11 9.70 10.54
N ASP A 149 -2.76 10.24 11.71
CA ASP A 149 -1.77 11.30 11.83
C ASP A 149 -0.35 10.77 11.54
N VAL A 150 0.63 11.66 11.54
CA VAL A 150 2.03 11.32 11.23
C VAL A 150 2.60 10.30 12.20
N GLU A 151 2.33 10.46 13.49
CA GLU A 151 2.82 9.53 14.54
C GLU A 151 2.17 8.15 14.41
N GLY A 152 0.87 8.11 14.12
CA GLY A 152 0.13 6.87 13.85
C GLY A 152 0.68 6.11 12.66
N ARG A 153 1.01 6.81 11.56
CA ARG A 153 1.64 6.20 10.37
C ARG A 153 3.01 5.62 10.70
N ILE A 154 3.87 6.38 11.37
CA ILE A 154 5.22 5.92 11.77
C ILE A 154 5.13 4.67 12.64
N SER A 155 4.23 4.68 13.62
CA SER A 155 4.02 3.55 14.53
C SER A 155 3.52 2.31 13.78
N LEU A 156 2.56 2.47 12.86
CA LEU A 156 2.05 1.38 12.04
C LEU A 156 3.13 0.81 11.10
N HIS A 157 3.90 1.67 10.44
CA HIS A 157 5.00 1.23 9.55
C HIS A 157 6.06 0.44 10.32
N ARG A 158 6.43 0.89 11.53
CA ARG A 158 7.34 0.15 12.40
C ARG A 158 6.78 -1.24 12.72
N TYR A 159 5.52 -1.30 13.08
CA TYR A 159 4.88 -2.55 13.42
C TYR A 159 4.78 -3.53 12.22
N ILE A 160 4.47 -3.03 11.03
CA ILE A 160 4.47 -3.83 9.79
C ILE A 160 5.88 -4.44 9.54
N ARG A 161 6.95 -3.66 9.74
CA ARG A 161 8.33 -4.18 9.63
C ARG A 161 8.63 -5.24 10.69
N GLU A 162 8.13 -5.08 11.90
CA GLU A 162 8.28 -6.10 12.97
C GLU A 162 7.55 -7.40 12.60
N LEU A 163 6.36 -7.33 12.02
CA LEU A 163 5.65 -8.51 11.51
C LEU A 163 6.46 -9.22 10.42
N LYS A 164 7.02 -8.47 9.46
CA LYS A 164 7.92 -9.02 8.45
C LYS A 164 9.14 -9.70 9.08
N ALA A 165 9.79 -9.05 10.06
CA ALA A 165 10.95 -9.61 10.76
C ALA A 165 10.62 -10.93 11.50
N ARG A 166 9.35 -11.14 11.89
CA ARG A 166 8.81 -12.39 12.43
C ARG A 166 8.42 -13.41 11.36
N GLY A 167 8.73 -13.15 10.08
CA GLY A 167 8.44 -14.04 8.95
C GLY A 167 7.01 -14.00 8.43
N LYS A 168 6.21 -13.00 8.83
CA LYS A 168 4.84 -12.82 8.32
C LYS A 168 4.89 -12.22 6.92
N THR A 169 3.97 -12.66 6.05
CA THR A 169 3.72 -12.05 4.74
C THR A 169 2.65 -10.99 4.87
N ILE A 170 2.85 -9.82 4.29
CA ILE A 170 1.90 -8.71 4.36
C ILE A 170 1.46 -8.33 2.95
N VAL A 171 0.16 -8.21 2.76
CA VAL A 171 -0.46 -7.74 1.51
C VAL A 171 -1.18 -6.43 1.79
N LEU A 172 -0.70 -5.35 1.20
CA LEU A 172 -1.27 -4.01 1.35
C LEU A 172 -2.09 -3.65 0.10
N ALA A 173 -3.29 -3.10 0.26
CA ALA A 173 -3.89 -2.29 -0.78
C ALA A 173 -3.73 -0.83 -0.38
N THR A 174 -3.07 -0.05 -1.20
CA THR A 174 -2.83 1.37 -0.93
C THR A 174 -2.72 2.18 -2.23
N HIS A 175 -2.86 3.47 -2.10
CA HIS A 175 -2.54 4.45 -3.16
C HIS A 175 -1.43 5.42 -2.70
N ASP A 176 -0.90 5.25 -1.48
CA ASP A 176 0.17 6.09 -0.92
C ASP A 176 1.54 5.57 -1.34
N MET A 177 2.21 6.28 -2.25
CA MET A 177 3.53 5.90 -2.77
C MET A 177 4.62 5.98 -1.72
N ALA A 178 4.52 6.89 -0.75
CA ALA A 178 5.49 6.97 0.35
C ALA A 178 5.44 5.72 1.24
N GLU A 179 4.24 5.17 1.45
CA GLU A 179 4.05 3.89 2.14
C GLU A 179 4.73 2.75 1.36
N VAL A 180 4.53 2.71 0.04
CA VAL A 180 5.12 1.70 -0.85
C VAL A 180 6.64 1.75 -0.84
N GLU A 181 7.23 2.93 -1.03
CA GLU A 181 8.69 3.13 -1.03
C GLU A 181 9.33 2.72 0.30
N SER A 182 8.62 2.99 1.41
CA SER A 182 9.18 2.76 2.74
C SER A 182 9.05 1.32 3.24
N LEU A 183 8.06 0.55 2.74
CA LEU A 183 7.69 -0.75 3.31
C LEU A 183 7.83 -1.91 2.35
N CYS A 184 7.50 -1.72 1.04
CA CYS A 184 7.21 -2.85 0.17
C CYS A 184 8.45 -3.42 -0.51
N ASP A 185 8.53 -4.75 -0.59
CA ASP A 185 9.54 -5.47 -1.36
C ASP A 185 9.11 -5.60 -2.82
N SER A 186 7.83 -5.87 -3.03
CA SER A 186 7.25 -6.09 -4.34
C SER A 186 5.88 -5.41 -4.47
N ILE A 187 5.50 -5.09 -5.68
CA ILE A 187 4.29 -4.34 -6.00
C ILE A 187 3.60 -4.90 -7.23
N ALA A 188 2.30 -4.70 -7.32
CA ALA A 188 1.55 -4.81 -8.57
C ALA A 188 0.67 -3.58 -8.77
N ILE A 189 0.64 -3.05 -9.98
CA ILE A 189 -0.22 -1.91 -10.37
C ILE A 189 -1.42 -2.44 -11.14
N LEU A 190 -2.58 -2.26 -10.55
CA LEU A 190 -3.86 -2.63 -11.15
C LEU A 190 -4.43 -1.45 -11.93
N ARG A 191 -4.75 -1.69 -13.21
CA ARG A 191 -5.39 -0.73 -14.10
C ARG A 191 -6.51 -1.41 -14.88
N ASP A 192 -7.69 -0.83 -14.84
CA ASP A 192 -8.87 -1.30 -15.61
C ASP A 192 -9.16 -2.80 -15.49
N GLY A 193 -8.92 -3.36 -14.28
CA GLY A 193 -9.15 -4.78 -13.98
C GLY A 193 -8.06 -5.72 -14.49
N THR A 194 -6.88 -5.23 -14.85
CA THR A 194 -5.71 -6.02 -15.27
C THR A 194 -4.44 -5.54 -14.54
N ILE A 195 -3.42 -6.41 -14.44
CA ILE A 195 -2.12 -6.01 -13.90
C ILE A 195 -1.32 -5.31 -15.00
N ALA A 196 -1.09 -4.01 -14.84
CA ALA A 196 -0.27 -3.20 -15.74
C ALA A 196 1.23 -3.31 -15.46
N PHE A 197 1.60 -3.57 -14.21
CA PHE A 197 2.96 -3.80 -13.77
C PHE A 197 2.97 -4.75 -12.58
N ALA A 198 3.96 -5.64 -12.52
CA ALA A 198 4.30 -6.42 -11.33
C ALA A 198 5.83 -6.55 -11.25
N GLY A 199 6.38 -6.32 -10.05
CA GLY A 199 7.83 -6.35 -9.80
C GLY A 199 8.19 -5.63 -8.52
N THR A 200 9.47 -5.29 -8.36
CA THR A 200 9.97 -4.50 -7.24
C THR A 200 9.82 -3.00 -7.48
N VAL A 201 9.92 -2.20 -6.41
CA VAL A 201 9.96 -0.72 -6.51
C VAL A 201 11.17 -0.27 -7.37
N ILE A 202 12.30 -0.98 -7.26
CA ILE A 202 13.50 -0.70 -8.04
C ILE A 202 13.24 -0.94 -9.54
N GLU A 203 12.67 -2.09 -9.90
CA GLU A 203 12.33 -2.42 -11.29
C GLU A 203 11.31 -1.44 -11.87
N LEU A 204 10.35 -0.97 -11.07
CA LEU A 204 9.43 0.08 -11.49
C LEU A 204 10.19 1.35 -11.86
N THR A 205 11.10 1.79 -10.98
CA THR A 205 11.91 2.98 -11.20
C THR A 205 12.83 2.86 -12.43
N GLU A 206 13.42 1.67 -12.66
CA GLU A 206 14.29 1.41 -13.81
C GLU A 206 13.52 1.34 -15.13
N LYS A 207 12.34 0.71 -15.13
CA LYS A 207 11.49 0.54 -16.33
C LYS A 207 11.02 1.87 -16.92
N ILE A 208 10.84 2.87 -16.08
CA ILE A 208 10.36 4.20 -16.48
C ILE A 208 11.52 5.06 -16.98
N GLY A 209 12.74 4.60 -16.80
CA GLY A 209 13.96 5.27 -17.26
C GLY A 209 14.37 6.43 -16.34
N LYS A 210 15.58 6.94 -16.59
CA LYS A 210 16.15 8.08 -15.87
C LYS A 210 15.50 9.38 -16.38
N HIS A 211 14.23 9.60 -16.05
CA HIS A 211 13.59 10.88 -16.33
C HIS A 211 13.77 11.79 -15.13
N TYR A 212 14.54 12.85 -15.33
CA TYR A 212 14.76 13.90 -14.36
C TYR A 212 13.99 15.14 -14.78
N ASN A 213 13.45 15.87 -13.82
CA ASN A 213 12.86 17.18 -14.00
C ASN A 213 13.85 18.20 -13.46
N ILE A 214 14.36 19.08 -14.34
CA ILE A 214 15.20 20.21 -13.97
C ILE A 214 14.28 21.43 -13.90
N GLN A 215 14.06 21.97 -12.72
CA GLN A 215 13.29 23.17 -12.50
C GLN A 215 14.25 24.33 -12.27
N ILE A 216 14.14 25.38 -13.08
CA ILE A 216 14.95 26.60 -12.97
C ILE A 216 14.03 27.76 -12.68
N ARG A 217 14.30 28.43 -11.58
CA ARG A 217 13.62 29.67 -11.19
C ARG A 217 14.52 30.87 -11.48
N THR A 218 13.98 31.81 -12.24
CA THR A 218 14.63 33.09 -12.58
C THR A 218 13.79 34.24 -12.06
N ASP A 219 14.25 35.47 -12.28
CA ASP A 219 13.51 36.71 -12.07
C ASP A 219 12.27 36.83 -13.00
N GLN A 220 12.24 36.08 -14.10
CA GLN A 220 11.13 36.09 -15.10
C GLN A 220 10.12 34.97 -14.90
N GLY A 221 10.40 34.01 -14.02
CA GLY A 221 9.48 32.90 -13.76
C GLY A 221 10.20 31.57 -13.50
N THR A 222 9.42 30.49 -13.50
CA THR A 222 9.91 29.14 -13.27
C THR A 222 9.65 28.29 -14.53
N GLU A 223 10.70 27.67 -15.07
CA GLU A 223 10.63 26.75 -16.20
C GLU A 223 11.02 25.33 -15.75
N THR A 224 10.41 24.30 -16.36
CA THR A 224 10.70 22.90 -16.04
C THR A 224 11.08 22.15 -17.30
N TYR A 225 12.19 21.42 -17.24
CA TYR A 225 12.75 20.65 -18.36
C TYR A 225 12.83 19.16 -17.98
N GLY A 226 12.24 18.29 -18.78
CA GLY A 226 12.38 16.86 -18.65
C GLY A 226 13.62 16.34 -19.39
N THR A 227 14.44 15.51 -18.75
CA THR A 227 15.64 14.95 -19.39
C THR A 227 15.98 13.53 -18.90
N GLY A 228 16.61 12.76 -19.79
CA GLY A 228 17.27 11.49 -19.45
C GLY A 228 18.75 11.65 -19.08
N ASP A 229 19.38 12.77 -19.40
CA ASP A 229 20.78 13.10 -19.11
C ASP A 229 20.87 14.46 -18.42
N ILE A 230 21.07 14.44 -17.10
CA ILE A 230 21.15 15.63 -16.28
C ILE A 230 22.32 16.54 -16.73
N VAL A 231 23.49 15.94 -16.97
CA VAL A 231 24.72 16.71 -17.21
C VAL A 231 24.61 17.45 -18.54
N ALA A 232 24.27 16.75 -19.61
CA ALA A 232 24.12 17.36 -20.94
C ALA A 232 23.03 18.42 -20.96
N SER A 233 21.84 18.11 -20.38
CA SER A 233 20.72 19.05 -20.36
C SER A 233 20.97 20.26 -19.46
N LEU A 234 21.49 20.06 -18.26
CA LEU A 234 21.77 21.17 -17.34
C LEU A 234 22.82 22.12 -17.96
N THR A 235 23.87 21.58 -18.59
CA THR A 235 24.89 22.36 -19.27
C THR A 235 24.27 23.20 -20.39
N ALA A 236 23.43 22.61 -21.25
CA ALA A 236 22.79 23.32 -22.34
C ALA A 236 21.83 24.41 -21.85
N ILE A 237 21.04 24.11 -20.82
CA ILE A 237 20.07 25.04 -20.22
C ILE A 237 20.82 26.23 -19.59
N LEU A 238 21.83 25.98 -18.75
CA LEU A 238 22.60 27.04 -18.12
C LEU A 238 23.25 27.96 -19.13
N LYS A 239 23.79 27.41 -20.24
CA LYS A 239 24.37 28.20 -21.31
C LYS A 239 23.33 29.10 -21.97
N SER A 240 22.13 28.60 -22.21
CA SER A 240 21.03 29.38 -22.82
C SER A 240 20.60 30.57 -21.92
N TYR A 241 20.57 30.40 -20.59
CA TYR A 241 20.26 31.46 -19.63
C TYR A 241 21.38 32.48 -19.53
N GLN A 242 22.63 32.06 -19.65
CA GLN A 242 23.79 32.95 -19.72
C GLN A 242 23.73 33.85 -20.97
N GLU A 243 23.40 33.30 -22.10
CA GLU A 243 23.24 34.05 -23.37
C GLU A 243 22.09 35.07 -23.31
N LYS A 244 21.05 34.77 -22.53
CA LYS A 244 19.88 35.64 -22.31
C LYS A 244 20.07 36.66 -21.18
N ASN A 245 21.24 36.65 -20.50
CA ASN A 245 21.50 37.46 -19.31
C ASN A 245 20.44 37.31 -18.21
N ALA A 246 19.78 36.18 -18.10
CA ALA A 246 18.76 35.91 -17.10
C ALA A 246 19.42 35.52 -15.76
N VAL A 247 18.90 36.06 -14.65
CA VAL A 247 19.41 35.76 -13.31
C VAL A 247 18.73 34.49 -12.77
N ILE A 248 19.49 33.43 -12.62
CA ILE A 248 19.03 32.19 -12.00
C ILE A 248 19.00 32.37 -10.48
N GLN A 249 17.85 32.18 -9.86
CA GLN A 249 17.62 32.27 -8.42
C GLN A 249 17.68 30.92 -7.72
N ASP A 250 17.20 29.84 -8.40
CA ASP A 250 17.15 28.51 -7.81
C ASP A 250 17.19 27.45 -8.92
N ILE A 251 17.84 26.32 -8.64
CA ILE A 251 17.89 25.16 -9.53
C ILE A 251 17.54 23.94 -8.69
N ARG A 252 16.50 23.20 -9.10
CA ARG A 252 16.12 21.91 -8.52
C ARG A 252 16.21 20.84 -9.57
N VAL A 253 16.83 19.74 -9.21
CA VAL A 253 16.88 18.54 -10.03
C VAL A 253 16.20 17.42 -9.25
N ASP A 254 15.00 17.09 -9.68
CA ASP A 254 14.23 16.02 -9.07
C ASP A 254 14.20 14.81 -10.01
N ARG A 255 14.39 13.62 -9.46
CA ARG A 255 13.93 12.41 -10.16
C ARG A 255 12.42 12.45 -10.16
N GLY A 256 11.80 12.16 -11.30
CA GLY A 256 10.36 11.99 -11.34
C GLY A 256 9.91 11.11 -10.16
N SER A 257 8.97 11.59 -9.36
CA SER A 257 8.54 10.84 -8.17
C SER A 257 7.93 9.50 -8.58
N LEU A 258 8.06 8.49 -7.72
CA LEU A 258 7.40 7.20 -7.95
C LEU A 258 5.89 7.38 -8.17
N GLU A 259 5.31 8.40 -7.54
CA GLU A 259 3.91 8.79 -7.70
C GLU A 259 3.58 9.24 -9.14
N GLN A 260 4.45 10.05 -9.78
CA GLN A 260 4.27 10.46 -11.17
C GLN A 260 4.35 9.25 -12.11
N HIS A 261 5.23 8.32 -11.82
CA HIS A 261 5.40 7.10 -12.58
C HIS A 261 4.21 6.15 -12.41
N PHE A 262 3.77 5.98 -11.17
CA PHE A 262 2.54 5.25 -10.88
C PHE A 262 1.35 5.84 -11.64
N LEU A 263 1.18 7.16 -11.62
CA LEU A 263 0.07 7.84 -12.30
C LEU A 263 0.10 7.62 -13.82
N LYS A 264 1.27 7.64 -14.45
CA LYS A 264 1.41 7.32 -15.90
C LYS A 264 0.95 5.89 -16.20
N ILE A 265 1.45 4.91 -15.45
CA ILE A 265 1.05 3.50 -15.66
C ILE A 265 -0.43 3.31 -15.35
N ALA A 266 -0.91 3.89 -14.24
CA ALA A 266 -2.28 3.73 -13.79
C ALA A 266 -3.31 4.42 -14.70
N LYS A 267 -2.90 5.48 -15.43
CA LYS A 267 -3.74 6.19 -16.41
C LYS A 267 -3.53 5.73 -17.85
N GLY A 268 -2.43 5.00 -18.12
CA GLY A 268 -2.12 4.53 -19.48
C GLY A 268 -1.46 5.57 -20.36
N GLU A 269 -0.74 6.50 -19.77
CA GLU A 269 0.06 7.54 -20.45
C GLU A 269 1.51 7.08 -20.68
#